data_601c96dfcc36307009c1dee6e905fd4e
#
_entry.id   601c96dfcc36307009c1dee6e905fd4e
#
_cell.length_a   1.000
_cell.length_b   1.000
_cell.length_c   1.000
_cell.angle_alpha   90.00
_cell.angle_beta   90.00
_cell.angle_gamma   90.00
#
_symmetry.space_group_name_H-M   'P 1'
#
loop_
_entity.id
_entity.type
_entity.pdbx_description
1 polymer ?
#
loop_
_entity_poly.entity_id
_entity_poly.type
_entity_poly.pdbx_seq_one_letter_code
_entity_poly.pdbx_strand_id
1 'polypeptide(L)'
;MEKSRVLLYDTTLRDGTQGEGISLSVDDKLKITRLLDRLGICYVEGGWPGSNPKDIEYFRRTRELDLEQIQIAAFGSTCRVGSQPQDDANIQTLLEAETSVIAIVGKSWTLHVHDVLRTTPEENLRIIRESLAHLKAYDREVIYDAEHFFDGYKADRRYALRALQAAVEGGADALVLCDTNGGSMPWEIEAIVQEVRRAFPDVALGIHAHNDGGMAVANSLAAVRAGVTHVQGTMNGYGERCGNANLCTLIPGLELKMGVKALPSGRLSHLTRVARAVASTANQSLYRHAPYVGRSAFAHKGGIHVAAMRRSLQSYQHVDPALVGNRSRTLVSELSGRGNLLSKAEELDVPHQEIEDLPGVLQTIKQLEHQGFTFEGAEASVEMLLHRSRPAYRPPFEMLDFMVVVEHREGRGLFAEATIKLRVGDQIFHTVAEGNGPVNALDAALRKALLPTYPHLAEFDLADYKVHILDGDHGTAATTRVLIDMQNETRRWSTVGASANIIEASWTALADAVEYGLMTGWNF
;
A
#
# COMPACT_ATOMS: atom_id res chain seq x y z
N MET A 1 27.10 19.58 -12.37
CA MET A 1 25.97 19.30 -13.27
C MET A 1 24.71 19.38 -12.43
N GLU A 2 23.79 20.25 -12.81
CA GLU A 2 22.48 20.34 -12.18
C GLU A 2 21.78 18.98 -12.35
N LYS A 3 21.25 18.40 -11.27
CA LYS A 3 20.56 17.11 -11.37
C LYS A 3 19.33 17.31 -12.26
N SER A 4 19.15 16.49 -13.28
CA SER A 4 17.93 16.49 -14.11
C SER A 4 16.71 16.37 -13.19
N ARG A 5 15.68 17.17 -13.45
CA ARG A 5 14.43 17.18 -12.69
C ARG A 5 13.35 16.45 -13.48
N VAL A 6 12.56 15.62 -12.79
CA VAL A 6 11.35 14.99 -13.31
C VAL A 6 10.14 15.53 -12.58
N LEU A 7 9.10 15.88 -13.31
CA LEU A 7 7.80 16.29 -12.80
C LEU A 7 6.93 15.03 -12.61
N LEU A 8 6.47 14.83 -11.39
CA LEU A 8 5.60 13.71 -11.05
C LEU A 8 4.13 14.12 -11.20
N TYR A 9 3.39 13.29 -11.91
CA TYR A 9 1.95 13.45 -12.15
C TYR A 9 1.22 12.24 -11.57
N ASP A 10 0.43 12.46 -10.52
CA ASP A 10 -0.33 11.41 -9.84
C ASP A 10 -1.73 11.29 -10.43
N THR A 11 -2.09 10.12 -10.91
CA THR A 11 -3.43 9.81 -11.43
C THR A 11 -4.22 8.84 -10.53
N THR A 12 -3.87 8.75 -9.24
CA THR A 12 -4.56 7.88 -8.26
C THR A 12 -6.06 8.19 -8.16
N LEU A 13 -6.44 9.48 -8.27
CA LEU A 13 -7.83 9.92 -8.08
C LEU A 13 -8.70 9.73 -9.32
N ARG A 14 -8.12 9.48 -10.50
CA ARG A 14 -8.85 9.21 -11.74
C ARG A 14 -8.59 7.77 -12.22
N ASP A 15 -7.42 7.48 -12.78
CA ASP A 15 -7.06 6.17 -13.31
C ASP A 15 -6.96 5.11 -12.19
N GLY A 16 -6.40 5.51 -11.05
CA GLY A 16 -6.33 4.66 -9.86
C GLY A 16 -7.71 4.17 -9.40
N THR A 17 -8.76 4.98 -9.56
CA THR A 17 -10.14 4.59 -9.18
C THR A 17 -10.81 3.65 -10.17
N GLN A 18 -10.20 3.37 -11.32
CA GLN A 18 -10.63 2.33 -12.25
C GLN A 18 -10.19 0.93 -11.80
N GLY A 19 -9.35 0.84 -10.76
CA GLY A 19 -8.98 -0.43 -10.13
C GLY A 19 -10.16 -1.09 -9.43
N GLU A 20 -10.29 -2.42 -9.60
CA GLU A 20 -11.33 -3.20 -8.94
C GLU A 20 -11.28 -3.02 -7.41
N GLY A 21 -12.43 -2.78 -6.79
CA GLY A 21 -12.56 -2.58 -5.35
C GLY A 21 -12.11 -1.21 -4.84
N ILE A 22 -11.80 -0.25 -5.71
CA ILE A 22 -11.40 1.11 -5.32
C ILE A 22 -12.54 2.09 -5.64
N SER A 23 -13.10 2.70 -4.60
CA SER A 23 -14.09 3.77 -4.73
C SER A 23 -13.78 4.86 -3.71
N LEU A 24 -13.51 6.06 -4.21
CA LEU A 24 -13.19 7.23 -3.39
C LEU A 24 -14.37 8.20 -3.36
N SER A 25 -14.74 8.66 -2.19
CA SER A 25 -15.64 9.81 -2.03
C SER A 25 -14.91 11.12 -2.37
N VAL A 26 -15.65 12.22 -2.46
CA VAL A 26 -15.03 13.55 -2.65
C VAL A 26 -14.08 13.87 -1.48
N ASP A 27 -14.47 13.58 -0.25
CA ASP A 27 -13.62 13.82 0.92
C ASP A 27 -12.35 12.98 0.91
N ASP A 28 -12.42 11.71 0.44
CA ASP A 28 -11.24 10.87 0.26
C ASP A 28 -10.30 11.45 -0.79
N LYS A 29 -10.83 11.91 -1.92
CA LYS A 29 -10.04 12.57 -2.97
C LYS A 29 -9.33 13.82 -2.42
N LEU A 30 -10.04 14.69 -1.69
CA LEU A 30 -9.46 15.88 -1.07
C LEU A 30 -8.38 15.54 -0.03
N LYS A 31 -8.59 14.49 0.76
CA LYS A 31 -7.62 13.99 1.73
C LYS A 31 -6.35 13.48 1.05
N ILE A 32 -6.50 12.68 -0.02
CA ILE A 32 -5.35 12.18 -0.80
C ILE A 32 -4.61 13.34 -1.47
N THR A 33 -5.32 14.31 -2.06
CA THR A 33 -4.69 15.52 -2.65
C THR A 33 -3.76 16.23 -1.66
N ARG A 34 -4.21 16.46 -0.41
CA ARG A 34 -3.36 17.06 0.64
C ARG A 34 -2.15 16.18 1.00
N LEU A 35 -2.29 14.85 0.97
CA LEU A 35 -1.17 13.94 1.23
C LEU A 35 -0.14 13.99 0.11
N LEU A 36 -0.57 14.08 -1.14
CA LEU A 36 0.29 14.20 -2.32
C LEU A 36 1.02 15.56 -2.36
N ASP A 37 0.32 16.64 -2.03
CA ASP A 37 0.90 17.97 -1.92
C ASP A 37 2.02 18.02 -0.86
N ARG A 38 1.77 17.48 0.34
CA ARG A 38 2.78 17.37 1.41
C ARG A 38 3.94 16.45 1.04
N LEU A 39 3.73 15.46 0.18
CA LEU A 39 4.81 14.63 -0.35
C LEU A 39 5.67 15.39 -1.37
N GLY A 40 5.07 16.35 -2.06
CA GLY A 40 5.75 17.17 -3.06
C GLY A 40 5.53 16.71 -4.48
N ILE A 41 4.41 16.05 -4.75
CA ILE A 41 3.96 15.74 -6.10
C ILE A 41 3.63 17.04 -6.84
N CYS A 42 3.94 17.10 -8.14
CA CYS A 42 3.75 18.32 -8.94
C CYS A 42 2.32 18.45 -9.44
N TYR A 43 1.71 17.36 -9.90
CA TYR A 43 0.36 17.34 -10.46
C TYR A 43 -0.48 16.22 -9.86
N VAL A 44 -1.78 16.48 -9.68
CA VAL A 44 -2.77 15.44 -9.38
C VAL A 44 -3.93 15.52 -10.36
N GLU A 45 -4.23 14.41 -10.99
CA GLU A 45 -5.36 14.27 -11.89
C GLU A 45 -6.63 13.96 -11.08
N GLY A 46 -7.47 14.98 -10.92
CA GLY A 46 -8.58 14.94 -9.99
C GLY A 46 -9.76 14.08 -10.45
N GLY A 47 -9.93 13.92 -11.76
CA GLY A 47 -11.04 13.18 -12.34
C GLY A 47 -11.45 13.70 -13.72
N TRP A 48 -12.56 13.16 -14.23
CA TRP A 48 -13.17 13.54 -15.50
C TRP A 48 -14.48 14.30 -15.23
N PRO A 49 -14.50 15.64 -15.27
CA PRO A 49 -15.67 16.44 -14.90
C PRO A 49 -16.89 16.15 -15.76
N GLY A 50 -16.69 15.78 -17.04
CA GLY A 50 -17.77 15.40 -17.95
C GLY A 50 -18.37 14.01 -17.72
N SER A 51 -17.80 13.18 -16.82
CA SER A 51 -18.20 11.79 -16.65
C SER A 51 -19.12 11.54 -15.45
N ASN A 52 -18.94 12.27 -14.35
CA ASN A 52 -19.77 12.07 -13.15
C ASN A 52 -19.83 13.31 -12.24
N PRO A 53 -20.96 13.49 -11.48
CA PRO A 53 -21.15 14.63 -10.59
C PRO A 53 -20.13 14.73 -9.44
N LYS A 54 -19.59 13.59 -9.00
CA LYS A 54 -18.59 13.53 -7.93
C LYS A 54 -17.31 14.27 -8.32
N ASP A 55 -16.88 14.14 -9.57
CA ASP A 55 -15.68 14.80 -10.05
C ASP A 55 -15.90 16.32 -10.21
N ILE A 56 -17.09 16.75 -10.63
CA ILE A 56 -17.46 18.17 -10.64
C ILE A 56 -17.35 18.77 -9.22
N GLU A 57 -17.93 18.08 -8.23
CA GLU A 57 -17.89 18.54 -6.83
C GLU A 57 -16.45 18.55 -6.27
N TYR A 58 -15.61 17.58 -6.65
CA TYR A 58 -14.20 17.57 -6.28
C TYR A 58 -13.51 18.83 -6.79
N PHE A 59 -13.61 19.18 -8.08
CA PHE A 59 -12.98 20.38 -8.64
C PHE A 59 -13.49 21.67 -7.97
N ARG A 60 -14.79 21.75 -7.67
CA ARG A 60 -15.33 22.89 -6.92
C ARG A 60 -14.67 23.04 -5.55
N ARG A 61 -14.54 21.94 -4.78
CA ARG A 61 -14.03 21.96 -3.41
C ARG A 61 -12.51 22.06 -3.34
N THR A 62 -11.76 21.67 -4.36
CA THR A 62 -10.30 21.85 -4.38
C THR A 62 -9.88 23.32 -4.38
N ARG A 63 -10.72 24.22 -4.86
CA ARG A 63 -10.46 25.69 -4.83
C ARG A 63 -10.37 26.26 -3.41
N GLU A 64 -10.95 25.57 -2.43
CA GLU A 64 -10.95 25.95 -1.01
C GLU A 64 -9.73 25.37 -0.25
N LEU A 65 -8.90 24.54 -0.93
CA LEU A 65 -7.72 23.95 -0.31
C LEU A 65 -6.56 24.93 -0.32
N ASP A 66 -5.90 25.03 0.83
CA ASP A 66 -4.57 25.66 0.92
C ASP A 66 -3.51 24.60 0.54
N LEU A 67 -3.03 24.67 -0.70
CA LEU A 67 -2.05 23.74 -1.29
C LEU A 67 -0.72 24.45 -1.48
N GLU A 68 0.39 23.77 -1.15
CA GLU A 68 1.73 24.35 -1.20
C GLU A 68 2.25 24.47 -2.65
N GLN A 69 2.09 23.43 -3.47
CA GLN A 69 2.71 23.38 -4.80
C GLN A 69 1.99 22.51 -5.84
N ILE A 70 1.14 21.59 -5.41
CA ILE A 70 0.50 20.65 -6.33
C ILE A 70 -0.51 21.37 -7.24
N GLN A 71 -0.44 21.10 -8.53
CA GLN A 71 -1.41 21.60 -9.50
C GLN A 71 -2.50 20.54 -9.74
N ILE A 72 -3.75 20.99 -9.76
CA ILE A 72 -4.89 20.14 -10.04
C ILE A 72 -5.10 20.09 -11.54
N ALA A 73 -5.14 18.87 -12.12
CA ALA A 73 -5.42 18.64 -13.51
C ALA A 73 -6.82 18.03 -13.71
N ALA A 74 -7.59 18.57 -14.65
CA ALA A 74 -8.82 17.95 -15.14
C ALA A 74 -8.49 17.06 -16.34
N PHE A 75 -9.08 15.86 -16.40
CA PHE A 75 -8.88 14.92 -17.48
C PHE A 75 -10.10 14.84 -18.38
N GLY A 76 -9.87 14.68 -19.69
CA GLY A 76 -10.92 14.43 -20.66
C GLY A 76 -10.38 13.97 -22.00
N SER A 77 -11.26 13.77 -22.97
CA SER A 77 -10.91 13.39 -24.34
C SER A 77 -10.92 14.58 -25.29
N THR A 78 -10.33 14.43 -26.45
CA THR A 78 -10.56 15.33 -27.60
C THR A 78 -12.06 15.45 -27.90
N CYS A 79 -12.46 16.52 -28.60
CA CYS A 79 -13.86 16.69 -29.03
C CYS A 79 -14.32 15.50 -29.89
N ARG A 80 -15.62 15.30 -29.97
CA ARG A 80 -16.23 14.21 -30.75
C ARG A 80 -15.96 14.37 -32.23
N VAL A 81 -15.90 13.24 -32.93
CA VAL A 81 -15.81 13.20 -34.40
C VAL A 81 -16.93 14.02 -35.02
N GLY A 82 -16.57 14.90 -35.96
CA GLY A 82 -17.52 15.79 -36.64
C GLY A 82 -17.96 17.00 -35.82
N SER A 83 -17.54 17.15 -34.56
CA SER A 83 -17.86 18.32 -33.73
C SER A 83 -16.75 19.37 -33.80
N GLN A 84 -17.08 20.60 -33.43
CA GLN A 84 -16.14 21.65 -33.14
C GLN A 84 -15.88 21.71 -31.61
N PRO A 85 -14.66 22.02 -31.14
CA PRO A 85 -14.37 22.04 -29.71
C PRO A 85 -15.26 22.97 -28.88
N GLN A 86 -15.63 24.12 -29.42
CA GLN A 86 -16.51 25.08 -28.74
C GLN A 86 -17.96 24.57 -28.54
N ASP A 87 -18.37 23.58 -29.33
CA ASP A 87 -19.73 23.00 -29.28
C ASP A 87 -19.73 21.64 -28.57
N ASP A 88 -18.56 21.15 -28.13
CA ASP A 88 -18.41 19.85 -27.50
C ASP A 88 -18.57 19.94 -25.99
N ALA A 89 -19.57 19.23 -25.45
CA ALA A 89 -19.91 19.26 -24.03
C ALA A 89 -18.76 18.80 -23.12
N ASN A 90 -17.91 17.83 -23.57
CA ASN A 90 -16.77 17.38 -22.78
C ASN A 90 -15.69 18.48 -22.67
N ILE A 91 -15.41 19.18 -23.78
CA ILE A 91 -14.48 20.30 -23.78
C ILE A 91 -14.99 21.44 -22.90
N GLN A 92 -16.30 21.74 -22.93
CA GLN A 92 -16.90 22.78 -22.09
C GLN A 92 -16.79 22.43 -20.60
N THR A 93 -17.08 21.19 -20.20
CA THR A 93 -16.97 20.78 -18.79
C THR A 93 -15.52 20.79 -18.29
N LEU A 94 -14.52 20.58 -19.15
CA LEU A 94 -13.11 20.74 -18.80
C LEU A 94 -12.77 22.22 -18.47
N LEU A 95 -13.32 23.16 -19.23
CA LEU A 95 -13.15 24.60 -18.94
C LEU A 95 -13.88 25.02 -17.67
N GLU A 96 -15.09 24.50 -17.45
CA GLU A 96 -15.91 24.74 -16.23
C GLU A 96 -15.26 24.19 -14.95
N ALA A 97 -14.40 23.20 -15.04
CA ALA A 97 -13.60 22.71 -13.91
C ALA A 97 -12.66 23.78 -13.33
N GLU A 98 -12.34 24.82 -14.12
CA GLU A 98 -11.50 25.98 -13.75
C GLU A 98 -10.11 25.58 -13.20
N THR A 99 -9.56 24.45 -13.67
CA THR A 99 -8.20 24.04 -13.33
C THR A 99 -7.17 24.76 -14.21
N SER A 100 -5.97 25.00 -13.69
CA SER A 100 -4.86 25.57 -14.48
C SER A 100 -4.32 24.57 -15.50
N VAL A 101 -4.45 23.27 -15.23
CA VAL A 101 -3.94 22.17 -16.04
C VAL A 101 -5.09 21.31 -16.55
N ILE A 102 -5.02 20.95 -17.83
CA ILE A 102 -5.95 20.01 -18.47
C ILE A 102 -5.14 18.92 -19.17
N ALA A 103 -5.43 17.65 -18.86
CA ALA A 103 -4.92 16.50 -19.59
C ALA A 103 -5.96 16.02 -20.59
N ILE A 104 -5.57 15.92 -21.84
CA ILE A 104 -6.45 15.47 -22.94
C ILE A 104 -5.94 14.18 -23.54
N VAL A 105 -6.78 13.13 -23.51
CA VAL A 105 -6.49 11.89 -24.20
C VAL A 105 -6.95 11.94 -25.65
N GLY A 106 -6.07 11.51 -26.57
CA GLY A 106 -6.39 11.36 -27.99
C GLY A 106 -5.81 10.09 -28.59
N LYS A 107 -6.42 9.58 -29.66
CA LYS A 107 -6.04 8.30 -30.26
C LYS A 107 -4.81 8.45 -31.15
N SER A 108 -3.78 7.64 -30.90
CA SER A 108 -2.53 7.61 -31.66
C SER A 108 -2.29 6.29 -32.41
N TRP A 109 -3.27 5.37 -32.40
CA TRP A 109 -3.24 4.10 -33.11
C TRP A 109 -4.33 4.02 -34.18
N THR A 110 -3.96 3.69 -35.42
CA THR A 110 -4.88 3.59 -36.56
C THR A 110 -6.03 2.59 -36.33
N LEU A 111 -5.77 1.49 -35.62
CA LEU A 111 -6.82 0.55 -35.22
C LEU A 111 -7.92 1.29 -34.43
N HIS A 112 -7.56 2.12 -33.45
CA HIS A 112 -8.54 2.88 -32.66
C HIS A 112 -9.26 3.95 -33.51
N VAL A 113 -8.60 4.54 -34.48
CA VAL A 113 -9.22 5.52 -35.41
C VAL A 113 -10.30 4.84 -36.23
N HIS A 114 -10.00 3.68 -36.81
CA HIS A 114 -10.91 3.00 -37.72
C HIS A 114 -12.01 2.23 -36.99
N ASP A 115 -11.66 1.45 -35.96
CA ASP A 115 -12.58 0.49 -35.35
C ASP A 115 -13.34 1.07 -34.14
N VAL A 116 -12.71 1.99 -33.39
CA VAL A 116 -13.30 2.58 -32.17
C VAL A 116 -13.96 3.91 -32.49
N LEU A 117 -13.21 4.87 -33.05
CA LEU A 117 -13.76 6.18 -33.43
C LEU A 117 -14.61 6.11 -34.71
N ARG A 118 -14.37 5.11 -35.56
CA ARG A 118 -15.03 4.90 -36.86
C ARG A 118 -14.92 6.12 -37.76
N THR A 119 -13.72 6.64 -37.88
CA THR A 119 -13.43 7.86 -38.62
C THR A 119 -12.15 7.73 -39.46
N THR A 120 -11.74 8.82 -40.11
CA THR A 120 -10.51 8.88 -40.90
C THR A 120 -9.33 9.37 -40.06
N PRO A 121 -8.10 9.00 -40.44
CA PRO A 121 -6.89 9.53 -39.83
C PRO A 121 -6.84 11.07 -39.82
N GLU A 122 -7.25 11.71 -40.93
CA GLU A 122 -7.27 13.15 -41.08
C GLU A 122 -8.20 13.83 -40.09
N GLU A 123 -9.40 13.27 -39.90
CA GLU A 123 -10.35 13.79 -38.93
C GLU A 123 -9.82 13.63 -37.48
N ASN A 124 -9.22 12.48 -37.15
CA ASN A 124 -8.62 12.31 -35.82
C ASN A 124 -7.50 13.34 -35.57
N LEU A 125 -6.65 13.61 -36.55
CA LEU A 125 -5.60 14.64 -36.43
C LEU A 125 -6.20 16.05 -36.30
N ARG A 126 -7.31 16.33 -37.00
CA ARG A 126 -8.06 17.59 -36.85
C ARG A 126 -8.56 17.79 -35.43
N ILE A 127 -9.30 16.80 -34.89
CA ILE A 127 -9.89 16.92 -33.55
C ILE A 127 -8.81 17.00 -32.46
N ILE A 128 -7.67 16.33 -32.61
CA ILE A 128 -6.51 16.49 -31.71
C ILE A 128 -6.08 17.96 -31.73
N ARG A 129 -5.67 18.47 -32.88
CA ARG A 129 -5.14 19.83 -33.03
C ARG A 129 -6.12 20.90 -32.54
N GLU A 130 -7.37 20.83 -32.98
CA GLU A 130 -8.36 21.86 -32.67
C GLU A 130 -8.80 21.84 -31.20
N SER A 131 -8.91 20.65 -30.57
CA SER A 131 -9.23 20.56 -29.14
C SER A 131 -8.14 21.21 -28.27
N LEU A 132 -6.86 20.92 -28.56
CA LEU A 132 -5.75 21.50 -27.81
C LEU A 132 -5.69 23.01 -28.04
N ALA A 133 -5.77 23.47 -29.29
CA ALA A 133 -5.73 24.88 -29.62
C ALA A 133 -6.86 25.68 -28.94
N HIS A 134 -8.07 25.08 -28.86
CA HIS A 134 -9.19 25.70 -28.16
C HIS A 134 -8.92 25.87 -26.66
N LEU A 135 -8.40 24.82 -25.98
CA LEU A 135 -8.07 24.89 -24.54
C LEU A 135 -6.91 25.85 -24.27
N LYS A 136 -5.90 25.90 -25.15
CA LYS A 136 -4.79 26.87 -25.07
C LYS A 136 -5.26 28.31 -25.16
N ALA A 137 -6.33 28.60 -25.92
CA ALA A 137 -6.91 29.92 -26.02
C ALA A 137 -7.50 30.45 -24.69
N TYR A 138 -7.69 29.56 -23.69
CA TYR A 138 -8.15 29.92 -22.34
C TYR A 138 -6.99 29.92 -21.31
N ASP A 139 -5.74 30.08 -21.75
CA ASP A 139 -4.53 30.13 -20.92
C ASP A 139 -4.36 28.88 -20.02
N ARG A 140 -4.75 27.69 -20.51
CA ARG A 140 -4.53 26.43 -19.81
C ARG A 140 -3.18 25.82 -20.17
N GLU A 141 -2.52 25.20 -19.18
CA GLU A 141 -1.48 24.21 -19.46
C GLU A 141 -2.16 22.96 -20.00
N VAL A 142 -1.81 22.52 -21.21
CA VAL A 142 -2.48 21.38 -21.87
C VAL A 142 -1.49 20.25 -22.07
N ILE A 143 -1.75 19.14 -21.40
CA ILE A 143 -1.00 17.90 -21.50
C ILE A 143 -1.74 16.98 -22.48
N TYR A 144 -1.05 16.48 -23.49
CA TYR A 144 -1.62 15.53 -24.45
C TYR A 144 -1.19 14.10 -24.12
N ASP A 145 -2.15 13.26 -23.73
CA ASP A 145 -1.95 11.83 -23.50
C ASP A 145 -2.21 11.08 -24.81
N ALA A 146 -1.14 10.63 -25.46
CA ALA A 146 -1.17 9.86 -26.70
C ALA A 146 -1.54 8.40 -26.38
N GLU A 147 -2.82 8.10 -26.32
CA GLU A 147 -3.35 6.80 -25.91
C GLU A 147 -2.91 5.68 -26.88
N HIS A 148 -2.47 4.54 -26.32
CA HIS A 148 -1.91 3.40 -27.07
C HIS A 148 -0.73 3.78 -27.98
N PHE A 149 0.08 4.77 -27.57
CA PHE A 149 1.14 5.29 -28.43
C PHE A 149 2.13 4.20 -28.87
N PHE A 150 2.58 3.36 -27.94
CA PHE A 150 3.58 2.34 -28.25
C PHE A 150 3.03 1.23 -29.17
N ASP A 151 1.78 0.83 -29.00
CA ASP A 151 1.11 -0.09 -29.93
C ASP A 151 0.91 0.55 -31.30
N GLY A 152 0.42 1.78 -31.34
CA GLY A 152 0.25 2.56 -32.56
C GLY A 152 1.57 2.78 -33.31
N TYR A 153 2.63 3.11 -32.57
CA TYR A 153 3.96 3.30 -33.15
C TYR A 153 4.52 2.02 -33.77
N LYS A 154 4.37 0.88 -33.10
CA LYS A 154 4.78 -0.42 -33.63
C LYS A 154 3.95 -0.83 -34.86
N ALA A 155 2.68 -0.47 -34.92
CA ALA A 155 1.78 -0.78 -36.03
C ALA A 155 1.95 0.18 -37.22
N ASP A 156 1.98 1.47 -36.97
CA ASP A 156 2.19 2.55 -37.97
C ASP A 156 2.92 3.74 -37.34
N ARG A 157 4.26 3.65 -37.39
CA ARG A 157 5.15 4.70 -36.89
C ARG A 157 4.81 6.08 -37.43
N ARG A 158 4.51 6.15 -38.77
CA ARG A 158 4.27 7.43 -39.44
C ARG A 158 3.01 8.10 -38.89
N TYR A 159 1.95 7.33 -38.68
CA TYR A 159 0.71 7.86 -38.16
C TYR A 159 0.86 8.28 -36.68
N ALA A 160 1.48 7.46 -35.86
CA ALA A 160 1.70 7.79 -34.44
C ALA A 160 2.47 9.11 -34.27
N LEU A 161 3.51 9.34 -35.07
CA LEU A 161 4.25 10.62 -35.08
C LEU A 161 3.40 11.79 -35.60
N ARG A 162 2.51 11.57 -36.59
CA ARG A 162 1.56 12.61 -37.05
C ARG A 162 0.57 13.00 -35.97
N ALA A 163 0.12 12.06 -35.14
CA ALA A 163 -0.75 12.36 -34.00
C ALA A 163 -0.05 13.27 -32.97
N LEU A 164 1.23 13.00 -32.65
CA LEU A 164 2.03 13.90 -31.81
C LEU A 164 2.24 15.27 -32.48
N GLN A 165 2.51 15.31 -33.78
CA GLN A 165 2.66 16.56 -34.53
C GLN A 165 1.38 17.41 -34.46
N ALA A 166 0.20 16.79 -34.61
CA ALA A 166 -1.06 17.50 -34.51
C ALA A 166 -1.27 18.08 -33.08
N ALA A 167 -0.83 17.38 -32.04
CA ALA A 167 -0.85 17.89 -30.67
C ALA A 167 0.09 19.09 -30.48
N VAL A 168 1.30 19.04 -31.05
CA VAL A 168 2.26 20.17 -31.02
C VAL A 168 1.69 21.39 -31.77
N GLU A 169 1.10 21.18 -32.94
CA GLU A 169 0.42 22.24 -33.70
C GLU A 169 -0.77 22.83 -32.93
N GLY A 170 -1.43 22.05 -32.11
CA GLY A 170 -2.48 22.50 -31.17
C GLY A 170 -1.94 23.20 -29.93
N GLY A 171 -0.63 23.26 -29.72
CA GLY A 171 0.01 23.95 -28.61
C GLY A 171 0.15 23.14 -27.34
N ALA A 172 0.27 21.79 -27.43
CA ALA A 172 0.53 20.94 -26.26
C ALA A 172 1.79 21.37 -25.52
N ASP A 173 1.72 21.52 -24.19
CA ASP A 173 2.86 21.83 -23.33
C ASP A 173 3.70 20.57 -23.04
N ALA A 174 3.06 19.39 -23.02
CA ALA A 174 3.72 18.11 -22.88
C ALA A 174 3.03 17.03 -23.75
N LEU A 175 3.85 16.12 -24.29
CA LEU A 175 3.41 14.92 -25.01
C LEU A 175 3.65 13.70 -24.13
N VAL A 176 2.62 13.06 -23.62
CA VAL A 176 2.72 11.86 -22.79
C VAL A 176 2.50 10.62 -23.67
N LEU A 177 3.52 9.77 -23.75
CA LEU A 177 3.48 8.53 -24.49
C LEU A 177 2.87 7.43 -23.63
N CYS A 178 1.69 6.90 -24.01
CA CYS A 178 0.97 5.94 -23.18
C CYS A 178 1.24 4.50 -23.62
N ASP A 179 1.74 3.67 -22.71
CA ASP A 179 1.74 2.20 -22.82
C ASP A 179 0.45 1.66 -22.19
N THR A 180 -0.68 1.94 -22.86
CA THR A 180 -2.02 1.72 -22.35
C THR A 180 -2.33 0.23 -22.15
N ASN A 181 -1.80 -0.65 -22.99
CA ASN A 181 -1.91 -2.10 -22.84
C ASN A 181 -0.88 -2.69 -21.85
N GLY A 182 0.11 -1.89 -21.42
CA GLY A 182 1.15 -2.35 -20.48
C GLY A 182 2.01 -3.49 -21.01
N GLY A 183 2.13 -3.62 -22.35
CA GLY A 183 2.78 -4.74 -23.02
C GLY A 183 4.16 -4.45 -23.59
N SER A 184 4.68 -3.22 -23.44
CA SER A 184 5.98 -2.86 -23.98
C SER A 184 7.12 -3.24 -23.03
N MET A 185 8.28 -3.53 -23.60
CA MET A 185 9.51 -3.83 -22.85
C MET A 185 10.37 -2.58 -22.66
N PRO A 186 11.18 -2.48 -21.59
CA PRO A 186 11.97 -1.28 -21.30
C PRO A 186 12.88 -0.83 -22.44
N TRP A 187 13.46 -1.74 -23.18
CA TRP A 187 14.31 -1.42 -24.33
C TRP A 187 13.53 -0.90 -25.55
N GLU A 188 12.28 -1.35 -25.75
CA GLU A 188 11.38 -0.81 -26.77
C GLU A 188 11.00 0.63 -26.41
N ILE A 189 10.59 0.85 -25.15
CA ILE A 189 10.27 2.18 -24.61
C ILE A 189 11.46 3.14 -24.83
N GLU A 190 12.68 2.73 -24.42
CA GLU A 190 13.87 3.56 -24.57
C GLU A 190 14.15 3.94 -26.02
N ALA A 191 14.10 2.96 -26.93
CA ALA A 191 14.37 3.19 -28.34
C ALA A 191 13.33 4.13 -28.97
N ILE A 192 12.04 3.90 -28.71
CA ILE A 192 10.94 4.72 -29.26
C ILE A 192 10.99 6.14 -28.69
N VAL A 193 11.19 6.29 -27.37
CA VAL A 193 11.30 7.61 -26.74
C VAL A 193 12.46 8.41 -27.31
N GLN A 194 13.62 7.80 -27.56
CA GLN A 194 14.76 8.46 -28.18
C GLN A 194 14.45 8.98 -29.60
N GLU A 195 13.65 8.23 -30.36
CA GLU A 195 13.21 8.69 -31.69
C GLU A 195 12.23 9.84 -31.61
N VAL A 196 11.24 9.75 -30.68
CA VAL A 196 10.29 10.84 -30.44
C VAL A 196 11.02 12.10 -29.98
N ARG A 197 11.99 11.97 -29.05
CA ARG A 197 12.81 13.11 -28.60
C ARG A 197 13.57 13.81 -29.74
N ARG A 198 14.08 13.02 -30.71
CA ARG A 198 14.74 13.62 -31.89
C ARG A 198 13.76 14.32 -32.83
N ALA A 199 12.51 13.80 -32.92
CA ALA A 199 11.47 14.40 -33.73
C ALA A 199 10.87 15.68 -33.12
N PHE A 200 10.79 15.73 -31.78
CA PHE A 200 10.18 16.82 -30.99
C PHE A 200 11.14 17.32 -29.91
N PRO A 201 12.26 17.99 -30.26
CA PRO A 201 13.31 18.37 -29.32
C PRO A 201 12.87 19.45 -28.33
N ASP A 202 11.91 20.30 -28.70
CA ASP A 202 11.54 21.51 -27.96
C ASP A 202 10.30 21.30 -27.04
N VAL A 203 9.63 20.15 -27.10
CA VAL A 203 8.44 19.86 -26.32
C VAL A 203 8.78 18.91 -25.15
N ALA A 204 8.18 19.13 -23.99
CA ALA A 204 8.31 18.21 -22.86
C ALA A 204 7.72 16.84 -23.21
N LEU A 205 8.49 15.76 -22.92
CA LEU A 205 8.01 14.40 -23.11
C LEU A 205 7.63 13.79 -21.75
N GLY A 206 6.51 13.06 -21.76
CA GLY A 206 6.02 12.29 -20.64
C GLY A 206 5.88 10.80 -20.96
N ILE A 207 5.67 10.02 -19.92
CA ILE A 207 5.36 8.59 -19.97
C ILE A 207 4.19 8.27 -19.03
N HIS A 208 3.23 7.48 -19.53
CA HIS A 208 2.18 6.85 -18.75
C HIS A 208 2.18 5.35 -19.07
N ALA A 209 2.42 4.49 -18.08
CA ALA A 209 2.57 3.07 -18.32
C ALA A 209 1.68 2.24 -17.39
N HIS A 210 0.89 1.31 -18.00
CA HIS A 210 0.19 0.26 -17.29
C HIS A 210 1.09 -0.93 -16.99
N ASN A 211 0.69 -1.76 -16.04
CA ASN A 211 1.55 -2.78 -15.42
C ASN A 211 1.19 -4.22 -15.81
N ASP A 212 0.51 -4.44 -16.92
CA ASP A 212 0.02 -5.77 -17.34
C ASP A 212 1.16 -6.77 -17.57
N GLY A 213 2.26 -6.30 -18.13
CA GLY A 213 3.49 -7.09 -18.26
C GLY A 213 4.40 -7.07 -17.02
N GLY A 214 4.01 -6.40 -15.93
CA GLY A 214 4.84 -6.22 -14.75
C GLY A 214 6.00 -5.24 -14.93
N MET A 215 6.02 -4.43 -16.01
CA MET A 215 7.16 -3.60 -16.41
C MET A 215 6.93 -2.09 -16.26
N ALA A 216 5.77 -1.64 -15.79
CA ALA A 216 5.43 -0.21 -15.78
C ALA A 216 6.49 0.69 -15.11
N VAL A 217 7.02 0.30 -13.94
CA VAL A 217 8.08 1.04 -13.27
C VAL A 217 9.37 1.01 -14.09
N ALA A 218 9.77 -0.14 -14.61
CA ALA A 218 10.99 -0.27 -15.43
C ALA A 218 10.87 0.53 -16.73
N ASN A 219 9.68 0.50 -17.36
CA ASN A 219 9.38 1.28 -18.57
C ASN A 219 9.49 2.79 -18.30
N SER A 220 8.93 3.27 -17.17
CA SER A 220 9.00 4.68 -16.78
C SER A 220 10.46 5.12 -16.52
N LEU A 221 11.26 4.30 -15.83
CA LEU A 221 12.68 4.59 -15.59
C LEU A 221 13.49 4.59 -16.90
N ALA A 222 13.20 3.66 -17.83
CA ALA A 222 13.84 3.63 -19.15
C ALA A 222 13.48 4.87 -19.97
N ALA A 223 12.22 5.32 -19.93
CA ALA A 223 11.78 6.55 -20.58
C ALA A 223 12.49 7.79 -20.02
N VAL A 224 12.66 7.89 -18.70
CA VAL A 224 13.42 8.99 -18.07
C VAL A 224 14.89 8.97 -18.52
N ARG A 225 15.50 7.79 -18.60
CA ARG A 225 16.87 7.65 -19.13
C ARG A 225 16.97 8.11 -20.58
N ALA A 226 15.90 7.93 -21.36
CA ALA A 226 15.81 8.38 -22.75
C ALA A 226 15.44 9.87 -22.92
N GLY A 227 15.23 10.62 -21.81
CA GLY A 227 14.99 12.06 -21.83
C GLY A 227 13.57 12.51 -21.53
N VAL A 228 12.70 11.62 -21.02
CA VAL A 228 11.39 12.01 -20.47
C VAL A 228 11.57 12.80 -19.18
N THR A 229 10.80 13.87 -19.01
CA THR A 229 10.82 14.76 -17.85
C THR A 229 9.49 14.86 -17.11
N HIS A 230 8.43 14.24 -17.64
CA HIS A 230 7.10 14.18 -17.02
C HIS A 230 6.69 12.71 -16.87
N VAL A 231 6.42 12.26 -15.64
CA VAL A 231 6.13 10.85 -15.37
C VAL A 231 4.80 10.72 -14.65
N GLN A 232 3.88 9.99 -15.27
CA GLN A 232 2.57 9.68 -14.70
C GLN A 232 2.60 8.31 -14.00
N GLY A 233 1.80 8.18 -12.94
CA GLY A 233 1.61 6.94 -12.21
C GLY A 233 0.64 7.10 -11.05
N THR A 234 0.48 6.05 -10.26
CA THR A 234 -0.43 6.05 -9.12
C THR A 234 0.27 5.65 -7.84
N MET A 235 -0.18 6.20 -6.71
CA MET A 235 0.23 5.67 -5.42
C MET A 235 -0.19 4.20 -5.30
N ASN A 236 0.71 3.39 -4.78
CA ASN A 236 0.54 1.93 -4.62
C ASN A 236 0.29 1.14 -5.93
N GLY A 237 0.42 1.78 -7.10
CA GLY A 237 0.22 1.15 -8.40
C GLY A 237 -1.24 0.87 -8.74
N TYR A 238 -2.18 1.61 -8.16
CA TYR A 238 -3.61 1.42 -8.44
C TYR A 238 -3.95 1.70 -9.91
N GLY A 239 -5.04 1.11 -10.40
CA GLY A 239 -5.53 1.30 -11.76
C GLY A 239 -6.21 0.08 -12.33
N GLU A 240 -6.70 0.23 -13.54
CA GLU A 240 -7.40 -0.82 -14.26
C GLU A 240 -6.50 -2.04 -14.50
N ARG A 241 -7.08 -3.24 -14.50
CA ARG A 241 -6.40 -4.53 -14.70
C ARG A 241 -5.27 -4.77 -13.69
N CYS A 242 -3.99 -4.67 -14.10
CA CYS A 242 -2.81 -4.84 -13.25
C CYS A 242 -2.26 -3.53 -12.67
N GLY A 243 -2.98 -2.41 -12.88
CA GLY A 243 -2.63 -1.10 -12.36
C GLY A 243 -1.66 -0.31 -13.23
N ASN A 244 -1.19 0.80 -12.68
CA ASN A 244 -0.27 1.75 -13.29
C ASN A 244 1.16 1.63 -12.75
N ALA A 245 2.08 2.41 -13.29
CA ALA A 245 3.41 2.60 -12.70
C ALA A 245 3.28 3.03 -11.23
N ASN A 246 3.81 2.19 -10.33
CA ASN A 246 3.72 2.44 -8.90
C ASN A 246 4.68 3.54 -8.44
N LEU A 247 4.15 4.72 -8.12
CA LEU A 247 4.93 5.86 -7.65
C LEU A 247 5.73 5.54 -6.37
N CYS A 248 5.24 4.65 -5.51
CA CYS A 248 5.97 4.24 -4.30
C CYS A 248 7.28 3.50 -4.61
N THR A 249 7.42 2.92 -5.80
CA THR A 249 8.64 2.26 -6.28
C THR A 249 9.43 3.18 -7.22
N LEU A 250 8.71 3.92 -8.06
CA LEU A 250 9.30 4.79 -9.07
C LEU A 250 10.08 5.95 -8.45
N ILE A 251 9.51 6.65 -7.47
CA ILE A 251 10.14 7.81 -6.82
C ILE A 251 11.49 7.45 -6.19
N PRO A 252 11.61 6.40 -5.34
CA PRO A 252 12.91 5.99 -4.84
C PRO A 252 13.88 5.51 -5.94
N GLY A 253 13.35 4.90 -7.01
CA GLY A 253 14.14 4.54 -8.19
C GLY A 253 14.80 5.75 -8.85
N LEU A 254 14.04 6.81 -9.08
CA LEU A 254 14.54 8.07 -9.63
C LEU A 254 15.57 8.73 -8.70
N GLU A 255 15.25 8.94 -7.43
CA GLU A 255 16.08 9.71 -6.52
C GLU A 255 17.30 8.95 -6.01
N LEU A 256 17.13 7.70 -5.55
CA LEU A 256 18.17 6.94 -4.87
C LEU A 256 19.03 6.10 -5.83
N LYS A 257 18.51 5.73 -7.00
CA LYS A 257 19.23 4.88 -7.96
C LYS A 257 19.73 5.64 -9.20
N MET A 258 18.91 6.56 -9.73
CA MET A 258 19.29 7.34 -10.90
C MET A 258 19.86 8.71 -10.55
N GLY A 259 19.69 9.19 -9.31
CA GLY A 259 20.14 10.51 -8.88
C GLY A 259 19.34 11.66 -9.52
N VAL A 260 18.15 11.37 -10.04
CA VAL A 260 17.21 12.33 -10.64
C VAL A 260 16.36 12.96 -9.56
N LYS A 261 16.21 14.28 -9.56
CA LYS A 261 15.37 14.98 -8.59
C LYS A 261 13.89 14.86 -8.98
N ALA A 262 13.08 14.23 -8.11
CA ALA A 262 11.64 14.04 -8.32
C ALA A 262 10.80 14.76 -7.25
N LEU A 263 11.26 14.81 -6.00
CA LEU A 263 10.59 15.47 -4.89
C LEU A 263 11.41 16.65 -4.36
N PRO A 264 10.81 17.57 -3.62
CA PRO A 264 11.53 18.54 -2.80
C PRO A 264 12.42 17.83 -1.75
N SER A 265 13.53 18.45 -1.39
CA SER A 265 14.50 17.87 -0.46
C SER A 265 13.84 17.47 0.87
N GLY A 266 14.16 16.25 1.34
CA GLY A 266 13.67 15.70 2.60
C GLY A 266 12.27 15.07 2.55
N ARG A 267 11.49 15.27 1.48
CA ARG A 267 10.11 14.77 1.41
C ARG A 267 10.03 13.25 1.14
N LEU A 268 11.07 12.64 0.59
CA LEU A 268 11.10 11.19 0.34
C LEU A 268 10.86 10.35 1.61
N SER A 269 11.31 10.82 2.78
CA SER A 269 11.08 10.17 4.06
C SER A 269 9.59 10.09 4.49
N HIS A 270 8.70 10.80 3.81
CA HIS A 270 7.26 10.72 4.05
C HIS A 270 6.57 9.62 3.22
N LEU A 271 7.26 9.02 2.25
CA LEU A 271 6.69 8.13 1.24
C LEU A 271 5.91 6.95 1.86
N THR A 272 6.51 6.23 2.81
CA THR A 272 5.85 5.07 3.46
C THR A 272 4.56 5.48 4.19
N ARG A 273 4.58 6.62 4.87
CA ARG A 273 3.40 7.16 5.57
C ARG A 273 2.29 7.50 4.59
N VAL A 274 2.63 8.18 3.47
CA VAL A 274 1.66 8.55 2.44
C VAL A 274 1.09 7.30 1.76
N ALA A 275 1.93 6.32 1.37
CA ALA A 275 1.49 5.06 0.80
C ALA A 275 0.45 4.33 1.68
N ARG A 276 0.71 4.26 2.99
CA ARG A 276 -0.22 3.65 3.96
C ARG A 276 -1.51 4.45 4.12
N ALA A 277 -1.42 5.77 4.19
CA ALA A 277 -2.58 6.63 4.34
C ALA A 277 -3.48 6.57 3.10
N VAL A 278 -2.91 6.54 1.88
CA VAL A 278 -3.67 6.35 0.63
C VAL A 278 -4.35 4.98 0.62
N ALA A 279 -3.64 3.91 0.99
CA ALA A 279 -4.21 2.57 1.05
C ALA A 279 -5.39 2.50 2.04
N SER A 280 -5.22 3.04 3.25
CA SER A 280 -6.29 3.12 4.26
C SER A 280 -7.49 3.93 3.78
N THR A 281 -7.26 5.07 3.10
CA THR A 281 -8.34 5.91 2.57
C THR A 281 -9.09 5.21 1.42
N ALA A 282 -8.38 4.45 0.59
CA ALA A 282 -8.97 3.64 -0.49
C ALA A 282 -9.59 2.33 0.01
N ASN A 283 -9.64 2.07 1.32
CA ASN A 283 -10.07 0.80 1.92
C ASN A 283 -9.34 -0.42 1.33
N GLN A 284 -8.05 -0.25 1.04
CA GLN A 284 -7.18 -1.30 0.51
C GLN A 284 -6.10 -1.68 1.53
N SER A 285 -5.73 -2.95 1.56
CA SER A 285 -4.56 -3.39 2.32
C SER A 285 -3.28 -3.12 1.53
N LEU A 286 -2.36 -2.35 2.10
CA LEU A 286 -1.05 -2.18 1.47
C LEU A 286 -0.33 -3.54 1.39
N TYR A 287 0.12 -3.91 0.19
CA TYR A 287 0.84 -5.16 -0.02
C TYR A 287 2.08 -5.24 0.88
N ARG A 288 2.18 -6.28 1.70
CA ARG A 288 3.24 -6.40 2.72
C ARG A 288 4.65 -6.38 2.14
N HIS A 289 4.83 -6.92 0.93
CA HIS A 289 6.10 -6.99 0.23
C HIS A 289 6.26 -5.89 -0.84
N ALA A 290 5.41 -4.83 -0.81
CA ALA A 290 5.57 -3.70 -1.73
C ALA A 290 6.99 -3.11 -1.59
N PRO A 291 7.73 -2.95 -2.69
CA PRO A 291 9.08 -2.38 -2.64
C PRO A 291 9.09 -1.04 -1.89
N TYR A 292 10.10 -0.81 -1.08
CA TYR A 292 10.34 0.38 -0.25
C TYR A 292 9.32 0.64 0.87
N VAL A 293 8.01 0.55 0.63
CA VAL A 293 6.96 1.02 1.57
C VAL A 293 6.26 -0.11 2.33
N GLY A 294 6.35 -1.34 1.85
CA GLY A 294 5.73 -2.50 2.48
C GLY A 294 6.33 -2.82 3.85
N ARG A 295 5.53 -3.43 4.72
CA ARG A 295 5.96 -3.82 6.08
C ARG A 295 7.14 -4.81 6.04
N SER A 296 7.22 -5.63 4.99
CA SER A 296 8.26 -6.65 4.81
C SER A 296 9.41 -6.23 3.88
N ALA A 297 9.38 -5.02 3.31
CA ALA A 297 10.37 -4.55 2.34
C ALA A 297 11.82 -4.58 2.89
N PHE A 298 11.98 -4.39 4.20
CA PHE A 298 13.26 -4.40 4.92
C PHE A 298 13.23 -5.37 6.10
N ALA A 299 12.50 -6.48 5.96
CA ALA A 299 12.43 -7.53 6.97
C ALA A 299 13.41 -8.65 6.65
N HIS A 300 14.18 -9.09 7.66
CA HIS A 300 15.19 -10.14 7.53
C HIS A 300 14.88 -11.30 8.47
N LYS A 301 14.76 -12.51 7.89
CA LYS A 301 14.46 -13.74 8.60
C LYS A 301 15.70 -14.61 8.83
N GLY A 302 16.56 -14.73 7.82
CA GLY A 302 17.72 -15.63 7.86
C GLY A 302 18.81 -15.19 8.85
N GLY A 303 19.26 -16.11 9.72
CA GLY A 303 20.26 -15.82 10.75
C GLY A 303 21.59 -15.27 10.22
N ILE A 304 22.04 -15.77 9.05
CA ILE A 304 23.26 -15.29 8.39
C ILE A 304 23.10 -13.83 7.93
N HIS A 305 21.94 -13.47 7.38
CA HIS A 305 21.63 -12.12 6.92
C HIS A 305 21.62 -11.13 8.09
N VAL A 306 20.93 -11.46 9.18
CA VAL A 306 20.87 -10.61 10.38
C VAL A 306 22.27 -10.45 11.01
N ALA A 307 23.05 -11.52 11.10
CA ALA A 307 24.41 -11.46 11.62
C ALA A 307 25.34 -10.57 10.78
N ALA A 308 25.19 -10.58 9.45
CA ALA A 308 25.93 -9.71 8.56
C ALA A 308 25.48 -8.24 8.68
N MET A 309 24.16 -7.99 8.75
CA MET A 309 23.60 -6.64 8.91
C MET A 309 23.99 -5.98 10.24
N ARG A 310 24.13 -6.74 11.32
CA ARG A 310 24.67 -6.21 12.60
C ARG A 310 26.11 -5.66 12.46
N ARG A 311 26.85 -6.13 11.46
CA ARG A 311 28.21 -5.64 11.14
C ARG A 311 28.18 -4.50 10.13
N SER A 312 27.30 -4.59 9.13
CA SER A 312 27.12 -3.58 8.08
C SER A 312 25.71 -3.69 7.47
N LEU A 313 24.90 -2.65 7.62
CA LEU A 313 23.55 -2.60 7.05
C LEU A 313 23.56 -2.78 5.53
N GLN A 314 24.59 -2.27 4.85
CA GLN A 314 24.72 -2.36 3.39
C GLN A 314 24.93 -3.79 2.86
N SER A 315 25.23 -4.75 3.76
CA SER A 315 25.49 -6.14 3.34
C SER A 315 24.25 -6.83 2.75
N TYR A 316 23.04 -6.47 3.21
CA TYR A 316 21.77 -7.05 2.77
C TYR A 316 20.64 -6.02 2.56
N GLN A 317 20.98 -4.73 2.55
CA GLN A 317 20.02 -3.66 2.25
C GLN A 317 20.58 -2.78 1.13
N HIS A 318 19.79 -2.59 0.07
CA HIS A 318 20.19 -1.80 -1.09
C HIS A 318 20.04 -0.29 -0.89
N VAL A 319 19.33 0.12 0.17
CA VAL A 319 19.14 1.52 0.62
C VAL A 319 18.90 1.53 2.13
N ASP A 320 19.14 2.67 2.78
CA ASP A 320 18.69 2.90 4.14
C ASP A 320 17.16 3.07 4.16
N PRO A 321 16.42 2.22 4.92
CA PRO A 321 14.95 2.32 5.02
C PRO A 321 14.44 3.67 5.49
N ALA A 322 15.20 4.38 6.34
CA ALA A 322 14.82 5.70 6.86
C ALA A 322 14.64 6.73 5.76
N LEU A 323 15.37 6.61 4.64
CA LEU A 323 15.26 7.50 3.49
C LEU A 323 13.85 7.52 2.88
N VAL A 324 13.12 6.41 2.98
CA VAL A 324 11.74 6.27 2.49
C VAL A 324 10.71 6.24 3.63
N GLY A 325 11.11 6.55 4.86
CA GLY A 325 10.26 6.54 6.05
C GLY A 325 9.82 5.14 6.49
N ASN A 326 10.61 4.12 6.15
CA ASN A 326 10.42 2.75 6.62
C ASN A 326 11.50 2.39 7.65
N ARG A 327 11.52 1.14 8.13
CA ARG A 327 12.52 0.65 9.08
C ARG A 327 12.92 -0.78 8.80
N SER A 328 14.15 -1.13 9.17
CA SER A 328 14.58 -2.53 9.21
C SER A 328 13.81 -3.28 10.29
N ARG A 329 13.53 -4.56 10.04
CA ARG A 329 12.88 -5.45 10.99
C ARG A 329 13.57 -6.81 10.99
N THR A 330 13.80 -7.33 12.18
CA THR A 330 14.26 -8.70 12.36
C THR A 330 13.05 -9.61 12.63
N LEU A 331 12.89 -10.63 11.79
CA LEU A 331 11.88 -11.66 12.00
C LEU A 331 12.50 -12.80 12.79
N VAL A 332 11.68 -13.41 13.65
CA VAL A 332 12.05 -14.58 14.45
C VAL A 332 11.28 -15.79 13.94
N SER A 333 11.99 -16.91 13.75
CA SER A 333 11.44 -18.18 13.25
C SER A 333 12.43 -19.32 13.55
N GLU A 334 12.10 -20.54 13.12
CA GLU A 334 13.01 -21.69 13.17
C GLU A 334 14.36 -21.46 12.48
N LEU A 335 14.39 -20.55 11.48
CA LEU A 335 15.60 -20.19 10.75
C LEU A 335 16.46 -19.15 11.49
N SER A 336 16.01 -18.69 12.64
CA SER A 336 16.71 -17.69 13.44
C SER A 336 17.94 -18.26 14.14
N GLY A 337 18.96 -17.42 14.24
CA GLY A 337 20.11 -17.66 15.08
C GLY A 337 20.12 -16.75 16.31
N ARG A 338 21.13 -16.89 17.16
CA ARG A 338 21.34 -16.02 18.35
C ARG A 338 21.28 -14.52 17.99
N GLY A 339 21.83 -14.14 16.83
CA GLY A 339 21.83 -12.75 16.35
C GLY A 339 20.43 -12.19 16.11
N ASN A 340 19.47 -13.02 15.64
CA ASN A 340 18.09 -12.59 15.44
C ASN A 340 17.42 -12.26 16.77
N LEU A 341 17.58 -13.11 17.79
CA LEU A 341 16.99 -12.86 19.11
C LEU A 341 17.58 -11.62 19.78
N LEU A 342 18.91 -11.43 19.67
CA LEU A 342 19.56 -10.21 20.18
C LEU A 342 19.04 -8.96 19.47
N SER A 343 18.98 -8.98 18.13
CA SER A 343 18.41 -7.84 17.38
C SER A 343 16.94 -7.62 17.70
N LYS A 344 16.17 -8.69 17.93
CA LYS A 344 14.76 -8.57 18.28
C LYS A 344 14.59 -8.03 19.70
N ALA A 345 15.39 -8.46 20.67
CA ALA A 345 15.41 -7.93 22.01
C ALA A 345 15.74 -6.42 22.03
N GLU A 346 16.76 -6.01 21.24
CA GLU A 346 17.11 -4.59 21.05
C GLU A 346 15.95 -3.79 20.39
N GLU A 347 15.28 -4.36 19.36
CA GLU A 347 14.13 -3.73 18.68
C GLU A 347 12.92 -3.54 19.61
N LEU A 348 12.76 -4.42 20.60
CA LEU A 348 11.65 -4.46 21.55
C LEU A 348 12.01 -3.80 22.90
N ASP A 349 13.18 -3.15 23.00
CA ASP A 349 13.70 -2.56 24.25
C ASP A 349 13.77 -3.55 25.44
N VAL A 350 13.91 -4.85 25.14
CA VAL A 350 14.10 -5.89 26.17
C VAL A 350 15.59 -5.99 26.52
N PRO A 351 16.02 -5.73 27.77
CA PRO A 351 17.42 -5.80 28.16
C PRO A 351 17.97 -7.23 27.98
N HIS A 352 18.70 -7.48 26.92
CA HIS A 352 19.22 -8.81 26.58
C HIS A 352 20.22 -9.35 27.63
N GLN A 353 20.81 -8.48 28.46
CA GLN A 353 21.67 -8.84 29.58
C GLN A 353 20.91 -9.56 30.72
N GLU A 354 19.59 -9.36 30.79
CA GLU A 354 18.71 -9.98 31.78
C GLU A 354 18.13 -11.33 31.27
N ILE A 355 18.40 -11.72 30.04
CA ILE A 355 18.00 -13.01 29.46
C ILE A 355 19.10 -14.02 29.72
N GLU A 356 18.90 -14.89 30.70
CA GLU A 356 19.94 -15.86 31.14
C GLU A 356 20.18 -16.94 30.07
N ASP A 357 19.15 -17.41 29.38
CA ASP A 357 19.21 -18.53 28.42
C ASP A 357 18.65 -18.20 27.03
N LEU A 358 19.33 -17.33 26.30
CA LEU A 358 19.01 -17.06 24.88
C LEU A 358 19.02 -18.33 23.99
N PRO A 359 19.95 -19.30 24.16
CA PRO A 359 19.89 -20.57 23.43
C PRO A 359 18.63 -21.38 23.72
N GLY A 360 18.19 -21.43 24.98
CA GLY A 360 16.94 -22.11 25.37
C GLY A 360 15.70 -21.46 24.76
N VAL A 361 15.61 -20.12 24.75
CA VAL A 361 14.54 -19.40 24.07
C VAL A 361 14.51 -19.75 22.57
N LEU A 362 15.67 -19.78 21.91
CA LEU A 362 15.76 -20.15 20.49
C LEU A 362 15.29 -21.60 20.25
N GLN A 363 15.67 -22.52 21.13
CA GLN A 363 15.22 -23.90 21.04
C GLN A 363 13.71 -24.03 21.25
N THR A 364 13.15 -23.29 22.20
CA THR A 364 11.70 -23.21 22.45
C THR A 364 10.95 -22.71 21.22
N ILE A 365 11.45 -21.63 20.57
CA ILE A 365 10.85 -21.11 19.33
C ILE A 365 10.83 -22.18 18.24
N LYS A 366 11.93 -22.88 18.03
CA LYS A 366 12.02 -23.97 17.03
C LYS A 366 11.06 -25.11 17.32
N GLN A 367 10.92 -25.50 18.59
CA GLN A 367 10.00 -26.54 19.01
C GLN A 367 8.54 -26.12 18.79
N LEU A 368 8.19 -24.89 19.18
CA LEU A 368 6.84 -24.34 18.99
C LEU A 368 6.49 -24.23 17.50
N GLU A 369 7.40 -23.75 16.64
CA GLU A 369 7.15 -23.71 15.19
C GLU A 369 7.00 -25.11 14.59
N HIS A 370 7.74 -26.09 15.08
CA HIS A 370 7.52 -27.50 14.71
C HIS A 370 6.14 -28.02 15.12
N GLN A 371 5.58 -27.50 16.21
CA GLN A 371 4.21 -27.79 16.68
C GLN A 371 3.13 -26.98 15.95
N GLY A 372 3.50 -26.12 15.00
CA GLY A 372 2.57 -25.37 14.18
C GLY A 372 2.45 -23.89 14.51
N PHE A 373 3.17 -23.35 15.48
CA PHE A 373 3.22 -21.91 15.73
C PHE A 373 3.84 -21.15 14.56
N THR A 374 3.64 -19.84 14.48
CA THR A 374 4.34 -18.93 13.57
C THR A 374 4.56 -17.59 14.24
N PHE A 375 5.82 -17.20 14.35
CA PHE A 375 6.17 -15.97 15.06
C PHE A 375 6.33 -14.74 14.15
N GLU A 376 6.37 -14.92 12.84
CA GLU A 376 6.54 -13.82 11.87
C GLU A 376 5.41 -12.78 11.90
N GLY A 377 4.21 -13.22 12.26
CA GLY A 377 3.03 -12.36 12.42
C GLY A 377 2.62 -12.12 13.86
N ALA A 378 3.31 -12.73 14.82
CA ALA A 378 2.98 -12.74 16.24
C ALA A 378 4.14 -12.20 17.08
N GLU A 379 4.52 -10.93 16.85
CA GLU A 379 5.68 -10.31 17.51
C GLU A 379 5.52 -10.25 19.03
N ALA A 380 4.30 -10.07 19.54
CA ALA A 380 4.03 -10.07 20.97
C ALA A 380 4.31 -11.44 21.62
N SER A 381 4.00 -12.56 20.93
CA SER A 381 4.37 -13.88 21.46
C SER A 381 5.87 -14.10 21.55
N VAL A 382 6.68 -13.54 20.62
CA VAL A 382 8.14 -13.55 20.73
C VAL A 382 8.62 -12.74 21.92
N GLU A 383 8.07 -11.54 22.10
CA GLU A 383 8.39 -10.65 23.22
C GLU A 383 8.04 -11.33 24.56
N MET A 384 6.90 -12.00 24.63
CA MET A 384 6.52 -12.79 25.82
C MET A 384 7.51 -13.92 26.12
N LEU A 385 7.99 -14.66 25.11
CA LEU A 385 9.03 -15.68 25.31
C LEU A 385 10.33 -15.09 25.88
N LEU A 386 10.73 -13.91 25.37
CA LEU A 386 11.92 -13.20 25.89
C LEU A 386 11.70 -12.73 27.34
N HIS A 387 10.53 -12.17 27.67
CA HIS A 387 10.23 -11.73 29.03
C HIS A 387 10.14 -12.89 30.02
N ARG A 388 9.46 -13.98 29.63
CA ARG A 388 9.32 -15.19 30.47
C ARG A 388 10.66 -15.89 30.75
N SER A 389 11.69 -15.65 29.93
CA SER A 389 13.06 -16.18 30.16
C SER A 389 13.88 -15.35 31.14
N ARG A 390 13.38 -14.22 31.62
CA ARG A 390 14.05 -13.38 32.63
C ARG A 390 13.74 -13.89 34.04
N PRO A 391 14.72 -14.09 34.93
CA PRO A 391 14.49 -14.59 36.29
C PRO A 391 13.58 -13.70 37.15
N ALA A 392 13.62 -12.39 36.88
CA ALA A 392 12.80 -11.41 37.57
C ALA A 392 11.36 -11.34 37.08
N TYR A 393 11.05 -11.99 35.95
CA TYR A 393 9.70 -11.94 35.37
C TYR A 393 8.66 -12.61 36.29
N ARG A 394 7.55 -11.98 36.47
CA ARG A 394 6.37 -12.52 37.17
C ARG A 394 5.15 -12.30 36.27
N PRO A 395 4.44 -13.38 35.89
CA PRO A 395 3.24 -13.24 35.07
C PRO A 395 2.14 -12.49 35.87
N PRO A 396 1.36 -11.63 35.23
CA PRO A 396 0.26 -10.93 35.87
C PRO A 396 -0.83 -11.89 36.33
N PHE A 397 -0.96 -13.05 35.73
CA PHE A 397 -1.85 -14.13 36.13
C PHE A 397 -1.29 -15.48 35.68
N GLU A 398 -1.76 -16.52 36.35
CA GLU A 398 -1.44 -17.92 36.05
C GLU A 398 -2.73 -18.70 35.85
N MET A 399 -2.92 -19.38 34.71
CA MET A 399 -4.03 -20.30 34.51
C MET A 399 -3.79 -21.57 35.29
N LEU A 400 -4.75 -21.92 36.11
CA LEU A 400 -4.74 -23.18 36.89
C LEU A 400 -5.60 -24.25 36.22
N ASP A 401 -6.78 -23.86 35.74
CA ASP A 401 -7.75 -24.78 35.12
C ASP A 401 -8.78 -24.01 34.29
N PHE A 402 -9.29 -24.63 33.22
CA PHE A 402 -10.46 -24.12 32.52
C PHE A 402 -11.33 -25.25 31.96
N MET A 403 -12.61 -24.98 31.85
CA MET A 403 -13.59 -25.85 31.20
C MET A 403 -14.48 -25.01 30.29
N VAL A 404 -14.78 -25.52 29.11
CA VAL A 404 -15.72 -24.90 28.17
C VAL A 404 -16.81 -25.91 27.83
N VAL A 405 -18.05 -25.52 28.00
CA VAL A 405 -19.23 -26.31 27.64
C VAL A 405 -19.93 -25.61 26.50
N VAL A 406 -20.18 -26.34 25.42
CA VAL A 406 -20.99 -25.86 24.29
C VAL A 406 -22.21 -26.73 24.18
N GLU A 407 -23.38 -26.14 24.31
CA GLU A 407 -24.64 -26.83 24.38
C GLU A 407 -25.63 -26.27 23.36
N HIS A 408 -26.30 -27.17 22.62
CA HIS A 408 -27.44 -26.81 21.79
C HIS A 408 -28.73 -27.22 22.50
N ARG A 409 -29.57 -26.24 22.80
CA ARG A 409 -30.89 -26.49 23.45
C ARG A 409 -32.01 -26.14 22.46
N GLU A 410 -32.98 -27.05 22.35
CA GLU A 410 -34.18 -26.77 21.55
C GLU A 410 -34.89 -25.51 22.10
N GLY A 411 -35.17 -24.54 21.23
CA GLY A 411 -35.80 -23.26 21.57
C GLY A 411 -34.86 -22.18 22.14
N ARG A 412 -33.58 -22.50 22.47
CA ARG A 412 -32.55 -21.53 22.92
C ARG A 412 -31.38 -21.36 21.94
N GLY A 413 -31.19 -22.29 20.99
CA GLY A 413 -30.08 -22.29 20.06
C GLY A 413 -28.78 -22.78 20.69
N LEU A 414 -27.64 -22.36 20.09
CA LEU A 414 -26.28 -22.67 20.54
C LEU A 414 -25.89 -21.74 21.69
N PHE A 415 -25.29 -22.32 22.73
CA PHE A 415 -24.89 -21.63 23.95
C PHE A 415 -23.48 -22.11 24.34
N ALA A 416 -22.62 -21.21 24.78
CA ALA A 416 -21.31 -21.55 25.31
C ALA A 416 -21.12 -20.94 26.69
N GLU A 417 -20.59 -21.74 27.62
CA GLU A 417 -20.18 -21.32 28.95
C GLU A 417 -18.73 -21.72 29.20
N ALA A 418 -17.94 -20.81 29.75
CA ALA A 418 -16.58 -21.09 30.18
C ALA A 418 -16.44 -20.85 31.67
N THR A 419 -15.85 -21.84 32.35
CA THR A 419 -15.37 -21.74 33.73
C THR A 419 -13.86 -21.67 33.72
N ILE A 420 -13.25 -20.69 34.37
CA ILE A 420 -11.82 -20.58 34.52
C ILE A 420 -11.38 -20.42 35.97
N LYS A 421 -10.18 -20.91 36.27
CA LYS A 421 -9.55 -20.76 37.57
C LYS A 421 -8.15 -20.17 37.36
N LEU A 422 -7.94 -18.96 37.88
CA LEU A 422 -6.72 -18.20 37.74
C LEU A 422 -6.09 -17.88 39.08
N ARG A 423 -4.78 -17.76 39.12
CA ARG A 423 -4.04 -17.13 40.23
C ARG A 423 -3.58 -15.73 39.78
N VAL A 424 -3.87 -14.73 40.63
CA VAL A 424 -3.40 -13.36 40.45
C VAL A 424 -2.71 -12.96 41.75
N GLY A 425 -1.39 -12.84 41.75
CA GLY A 425 -0.63 -12.75 43.00
C GLY A 425 -0.88 -13.97 43.90
N ASP A 426 -1.32 -13.73 45.14
CA ASP A 426 -1.65 -14.80 46.10
C ASP A 426 -3.15 -15.20 46.07
N GLN A 427 -3.98 -14.55 45.24
CA GLN A 427 -5.43 -14.79 45.20
C GLN A 427 -5.79 -15.74 44.06
N ILE A 428 -6.75 -16.63 44.33
CA ILE A 428 -7.34 -17.52 43.34
C ILE A 428 -8.72 -17.00 42.98
N PHE A 429 -8.93 -16.73 41.69
CA PHE A 429 -10.22 -16.38 41.13
C PHE A 429 -10.81 -17.59 40.42
N HIS A 430 -12.08 -17.86 40.67
CA HIS A 430 -12.86 -18.90 40.01
C HIS A 430 -14.08 -18.24 39.41
N THR A 431 -14.11 -18.06 38.12
CA THR A 431 -15.14 -17.29 37.40
C THR A 431 -15.80 -18.11 36.32
N VAL A 432 -17.06 -17.77 36.05
CA VAL A 432 -17.88 -18.36 34.99
C VAL A 432 -18.44 -17.23 34.14
N ALA A 433 -18.47 -17.41 32.85
CA ALA A 433 -19.12 -16.50 31.91
C ALA A 433 -19.74 -17.24 30.73
N GLU A 434 -20.82 -16.66 30.23
CA GLU A 434 -21.49 -17.08 29.00
C GLU A 434 -20.96 -16.29 27.80
N GLY A 435 -21.07 -16.87 26.60
CA GLY A 435 -20.70 -16.23 25.36
C GLY A 435 -21.45 -16.81 24.16
N ASN A 436 -21.36 -16.12 23.03
CA ASN A 436 -21.92 -16.57 21.74
C ASN A 436 -21.13 -17.72 21.10
N GLY A 437 -20.01 -18.10 21.71
CA GLY A 437 -19.16 -19.22 21.33
C GLY A 437 -18.07 -19.48 22.37
N PRO A 438 -17.33 -20.60 22.25
CA PRO A 438 -16.38 -21.04 23.27
C PRO A 438 -15.27 -20.04 23.58
N VAL A 439 -14.71 -19.37 22.56
CA VAL A 439 -13.64 -18.39 22.74
C VAL A 439 -14.15 -17.11 23.37
N ASN A 440 -15.35 -16.66 23.00
CA ASN A 440 -15.98 -15.48 23.60
C ASN A 440 -16.34 -15.74 25.09
N ALA A 441 -16.81 -16.93 25.41
CA ALA A 441 -17.05 -17.31 26.80
C ALA A 441 -15.75 -17.33 27.62
N LEU A 442 -14.64 -17.85 27.06
CA LEU A 442 -13.32 -17.84 27.71
C LEU A 442 -12.80 -16.41 27.92
N ASP A 443 -12.89 -15.53 26.93
CA ASP A 443 -12.47 -14.12 27.07
C ASP A 443 -13.31 -13.40 28.14
N ALA A 444 -14.64 -13.61 28.14
CA ALA A 444 -15.52 -13.02 29.12
C ALA A 444 -15.21 -13.51 30.56
N ALA A 445 -14.92 -14.79 30.73
CA ALA A 445 -14.54 -15.36 32.02
C ALA A 445 -13.17 -14.85 32.50
N LEU A 446 -12.19 -14.72 31.57
CA LEU A 446 -10.87 -14.16 31.84
C LEU A 446 -10.98 -12.70 32.28
N ARG A 447 -11.68 -11.87 31.52
CA ARG A 447 -11.92 -10.46 31.87
C ARG A 447 -12.61 -10.31 33.21
N LYS A 448 -13.63 -11.12 33.51
CA LYS A 448 -14.32 -11.12 34.79
C LYS A 448 -13.40 -11.40 35.98
N ALA A 449 -12.39 -12.26 35.78
CA ALA A 449 -11.40 -12.56 36.81
C ALA A 449 -10.35 -11.44 36.97
N LEU A 450 -9.93 -10.80 35.89
CA LEU A 450 -8.77 -9.88 35.85
C LEU A 450 -9.15 -8.41 36.07
N LEU A 451 -10.33 -7.96 35.62
CA LEU A 451 -10.76 -6.56 35.70
C LEU A 451 -10.73 -5.97 37.12
N PRO A 452 -11.05 -6.72 38.20
CA PRO A 452 -10.95 -6.19 39.57
C PRO A 452 -9.52 -5.77 39.96
N THR A 453 -8.50 -6.46 39.41
CA THR A 453 -7.08 -6.18 39.68
C THR A 453 -6.47 -5.27 38.60
N TYR A 454 -6.92 -5.41 37.37
CA TYR A 454 -6.40 -4.69 36.18
C TYR A 454 -7.52 -3.96 35.43
N PRO A 455 -8.04 -2.82 35.95
CA PRO A 455 -9.18 -2.11 35.33
C PRO A 455 -8.95 -1.67 33.89
N HIS A 456 -7.71 -1.34 33.53
CA HIS A 456 -7.32 -0.92 32.16
C HIS A 456 -7.47 -2.03 31.10
N LEU A 457 -7.65 -3.30 31.52
CA LEU A 457 -8.03 -4.38 30.60
C LEU A 457 -9.34 -4.10 29.86
N ALA A 458 -10.19 -3.21 30.39
CA ALA A 458 -11.42 -2.76 29.72
C ALA A 458 -11.16 -2.00 28.41
N GLU A 459 -9.95 -1.45 28.23
CA GLU A 459 -9.54 -0.71 27.03
C GLU A 459 -9.03 -1.62 25.90
N PHE A 460 -8.90 -2.95 26.15
CA PHE A 460 -8.37 -3.89 25.19
C PHE A 460 -9.49 -4.52 24.35
N ASP A 461 -9.43 -4.32 23.03
CA ASP A 461 -10.38 -4.88 22.09
C ASP A 461 -9.73 -5.94 21.21
N LEU A 462 -10.50 -6.99 20.90
CA LEU A 462 -10.13 -7.96 19.88
C LEU A 462 -10.32 -7.32 18.49
N ALA A 463 -9.21 -7.09 17.78
CA ALA A 463 -9.24 -6.46 16.45
C ALA A 463 -9.37 -7.47 15.31
N ASP A 464 -8.82 -8.68 15.48
CA ASP A 464 -8.88 -9.75 14.48
C ASP A 464 -8.66 -11.13 15.11
N TYR A 465 -9.30 -12.14 14.54
CA TYR A 465 -9.20 -13.54 14.96
C TYR A 465 -9.16 -14.43 13.73
N LYS A 466 -8.02 -15.09 13.51
CA LYS A 466 -7.77 -15.93 12.34
C LYS A 466 -7.44 -17.36 12.74
N VAL A 467 -8.06 -18.30 12.07
CA VAL A 467 -7.84 -19.73 12.29
C VAL A 467 -7.34 -20.37 10.99
N HIS A 468 -6.25 -21.14 11.09
CA HIS A 468 -5.67 -21.87 9.98
C HIS A 468 -5.53 -23.36 10.33
N ILE A 469 -5.97 -24.24 9.45
CA ILE A 469 -5.72 -25.68 9.51
C ILE A 469 -4.36 -25.91 8.85
N LEU A 470 -3.44 -26.60 9.54
CA LEU A 470 -2.06 -26.78 9.07
C LEU A 470 -1.84 -28.08 8.30
N ASP A 471 -2.50 -29.15 8.69
CA ASP A 471 -2.37 -30.51 8.18
C ASP A 471 -3.74 -31.09 7.83
N GLY A 472 -4.38 -30.49 6.81
CA GLY A 472 -5.75 -30.80 6.40
C GLY A 472 -6.03 -32.27 6.10
N ASP A 473 -4.99 -33.06 5.81
CA ASP A 473 -5.09 -34.51 5.57
C ASP A 473 -5.59 -35.28 6.82
N HIS A 474 -5.43 -34.73 8.01
CA HIS A 474 -5.93 -35.30 9.25
C HIS A 474 -7.41 -34.93 9.55
N GLY A 475 -8.09 -34.22 8.66
CA GLY A 475 -9.50 -33.87 8.81
C GLY A 475 -9.78 -33.07 10.10
N THR A 476 -10.72 -33.55 10.91
CA THR A 476 -11.10 -32.85 12.17
C THR A 476 -10.09 -33.00 13.30
N ALA A 477 -9.06 -33.84 13.14
CA ALA A 477 -7.95 -34.01 14.08
C ALA A 477 -6.70 -33.18 13.68
N ALA A 478 -6.84 -32.34 12.65
CA ALA A 478 -5.76 -31.49 12.17
C ALA A 478 -5.32 -30.47 13.20
N THR A 479 -4.01 -30.16 13.21
CA THR A 479 -3.46 -29.06 14.01
C THR A 479 -4.03 -27.73 13.53
N THR A 480 -4.51 -26.94 14.46
CA THR A 480 -5.10 -25.63 14.21
C THR A 480 -4.20 -24.55 14.79
N ARG A 481 -3.87 -23.56 13.96
CA ARG A 481 -3.18 -22.35 14.37
C ARG A 481 -4.17 -21.21 14.52
N VAL A 482 -4.11 -20.52 15.63
CA VAL A 482 -4.91 -19.34 15.93
C VAL A 482 -4.00 -18.12 16.04
N LEU A 483 -4.34 -17.06 15.32
CA LEU A 483 -3.72 -15.75 15.42
C LEU A 483 -4.73 -14.77 16.00
N ILE A 484 -4.36 -14.05 17.04
CA ILE A 484 -5.17 -13.00 17.67
C ILE A 484 -4.45 -11.67 17.51
N ASP A 485 -5.16 -10.69 16.97
CA ASP A 485 -4.78 -9.29 17.03
C ASP A 485 -5.62 -8.59 18.09
N MET A 486 -4.97 -8.05 19.10
CA MET A 486 -5.58 -7.23 20.13
C MET A 486 -5.10 -5.79 20.00
N GLN A 487 -5.91 -4.82 20.43
CA GLN A 487 -5.60 -3.41 20.34
C GLN A 487 -6.14 -2.63 21.53
N ASN A 488 -5.57 -1.45 21.75
CA ASN A 488 -6.15 -0.35 22.52
C ASN A 488 -6.10 0.94 21.67
N GLU A 489 -6.40 2.09 22.21
CA GLU A 489 -6.39 3.38 21.48
C GLU A 489 -5.05 3.72 20.81
N THR A 490 -3.93 3.24 21.35
CA THR A 490 -2.57 3.63 20.94
C THR A 490 -1.78 2.53 20.25
N ARG A 491 -2.10 1.25 20.49
CA ARG A 491 -1.30 0.10 20.05
C ARG A 491 -2.17 -1.05 19.55
N ARG A 492 -1.60 -1.82 18.60
CA ARG A 492 -2.11 -3.12 18.17
C ARG A 492 -0.99 -4.14 18.25
N TRP A 493 -1.28 -5.35 18.76
CA TRP A 493 -0.32 -6.44 18.91
C TRP A 493 -0.92 -7.77 18.51
N SER A 494 -0.06 -8.71 18.11
CA SER A 494 -0.47 -10.00 17.57
C SER A 494 0.19 -11.13 18.34
N THR A 495 -0.59 -12.16 18.65
CA THR A 495 -0.17 -13.38 19.34
C THR A 495 -0.61 -14.64 18.58
N VAL A 496 -0.01 -15.77 18.94
CA VAL A 496 -0.25 -17.05 18.27
C VAL A 496 -0.39 -18.20 19.27
N GLY A 497 -1.30 -19.12 18.95
CA GLY A 497 -1.39 -20.43 19.61
C GLY A 497 -1.57 -21.52 18.55
N ALA A 498 -1.11 -22.73 18.81
CA ALA A 498 -1.32 -23.89 17.96
C ALA A 498 -1.55 -25.15 18.77
N SER A 499 -2.55 -25.93 18.38
CA SER A 499 -2.90 -27.22 18.99
C SER A 499 -3.82 -28.01 18.05
N ALA A 500 -3.88 -29.34 18.24
CA ALA A 500 -4.95 -30.15 17.65
C ALA A 500 -6.34 -29.81 18.22
N ASN A 501 -6.40 -29.13 19.38
CA ASN A 501 -7.61 -28.60 19.97
C ASN A 501 -7.70 -27.09 19.74
N ILE A 502 -8.69 -26.66 18.94
CA ILE A 502 -8.90 -25.25 18.61
C ILE A 502 -9.12 -24.36 19.84
N ILE A 503 -9.73 -24.90 20.91
CA ILE A 503 -9.98 -24.15 22.14
C ILE A 503 -8.66 -23.89 22.87
N GLU A 504 -7.80 -24.89 22.95
CA GLU A 504 -6.45 -24.74 23.52
C GLU A 504 -5.58 -23.77 22.71
N ALA A 505 -5.58 -23.89 21.36
CA ALA A 505 -4.89 -22.95 20.50
C ALA A 505 -5.39 -21.51 20.70
N SER A 506 -6.73 -21.34 20.81
CA SER A 506 -7.34 -20.02 21.05
C SER A 506 -6.99 -19.48 22.42
N TRP A 507 -7.04 -20.32 23.45
CA TRP A 507 -6.67 -19.94 24.80
C TRP A 507 -5.22 -19.46 24.87
N THR A 508 -4.29 -20.21 24.29
CA THR A 508 -2.86 -19.85 24.27
C THR A 508 -2.64 -18.48 23.64
N ALA A 509 -3.25 -18.23 22.48
CA ALA A 509 -3.12 -16.92 21.81
C ALA A 509 -3.79 -15.79 22.62
N LEU A 510 -4.97 -16.04 23.23
CA LEU A 510 -5.70 -15.06 24.02
C LEU A 510 -4.98 -14.71 25.32
N ALA A 511 -4.48 -15.72 26.03
CA ALA A 511 -3.74 -15.53 27.27
C ALA A 511 -2.46 -14.71 27.04
N ASP A 512 -1.68 -15.06 25.99
CA ASP A 512 -0.50 -14.30 25.59
C ASP A 512 -0.87 -12.84 25.23
N ALA A 513 -1.99 -12.61 24.53
CA ALA A 513 -2.41 -11.28 24.14
C ALA A 513 -2.79 -10.40 25.34
N VAL A 514 -3.52 -10.96 26.31
CA VAL A 514 -3.90 -10.26 27.54
C VAL A 514 -2.68 -10.03 28.43
N GLU A 515 -1.83 -11.04 28.64
CA GLU A 515 -0.60 -10.93 29.43
C GLU A 515 0.32 -9.85 28.86
N TYR A 516 0.53 -9.84 27.53
CA TYR A 516 1.30 -8.81 26.84
C TYR A 516 0.74 -7.40 27.05
N GLY A 517 -0.57 -7.23 26.87
CA GLY A 517 -1.22 -5.94 27.06
C GLY A 517 -1.10 -5.43 28.49
N LEU A 518 -1.28 -6.31 29.48
CA LEU A 518 -1.13 -5.97 30.89
C LEU A 518 0.31 -5.58 31.25
N MET A 519 1.29 -6.25 30.67
CA MET A 519 2.71 -5.99 30.92
C MET A 519 3.18 -4.66 30.28
N THR A 520 2.73 -4.35 29.06
CA THR A 520 3.20 -3.17 28.30
C THR A 520 2.38 -1.91 28.56
N GLY A 521 1.22 -2.01 29.17
CA GLY A 521 0.38 -0.89 29.59
C GLY A 521 0.85 -0.16 30.85
N TRP A 522 1.85 -0.69 31.55
CA TRP A 522 2.43 -0.07 32.75
C TRP A 522 3.75 0.61 32.41
N ASN A 523 3.71 1.84 31.94
CA ASN A 523 4.82 2.76 32.14
C ASN A 523 4.78 3.23 33.61
N PHE A 524 5.60 2.61 34.48
CA PHE A 524 5.93 3.18 35.78
C PHE A 524 6.82 4.40 35.61
#